data_c5b497825d86cf3550b3ef039072d5ef
#
_entry.id   c5b497825d86cf3550b3ef039072d5ef
#
_cell.length_a   1.000
_cell.length_b   1.000
_cell.length_c   1.000
_cell.angle_alpha   90.00
_cell.angle_beta   90.00
_cell.angle_gamma   90.00
#
_symmetry.space_group_name_H-M   'P 1'
#
loop_
_entity.id
_entity.type
_entity.pdbx_description
1 polymer ?
#
loop_
_entity_poly.entity_id
_entity_poly.type
_entity_poly.pdbx_seq_one_letter_code
_entity_poly.pdbx_strand_id
1 'polypeptide(L)'
;MRVIVAAVQRPSVSDAEFDASLTELRQLAKTLSFEVVATFTQKRAGFDAAAYFGTGKREELKEKILENGAELILIDHEISPSQAFNLAKEVGGEVMDRTMVILEIFHRHARSKFARAQVEIARLGYMGPRLREAAKQAGPKDRARSGTGGRSGGESHGELDRRKIRDRIAELQEDLDAMVLERKTQRARRQERQGLARVALVGYTNAGKSTLMRALTGSQVLVANKLFATLDTTVRALHPETVPRV
;
A
#
# COMPACT_ATOMS: atom_id res chain seq x y z
N MET A 1 -4.03 -11.33 12.79
CA MET A 1 -4.41 -9.94 13.04
C MET A 1 -5.87 -9.76 12.69
N ARG A 2 -6.69 -9.36 13.67
CA ARG A 2 -8.13 -9.16 13.52
C ARG A 2 -8.41 -7.71 13.13
N VAL A 3 -9.22 -7.51 12.09
CA VAL A 3 -9.42 -6.18 11.50
C VAL A 3 -10.90 -5.85 11.31
N ILE A 4 -11.26 -4.58 11.44
CA ILE A 4 -12.55 -4.04 11.04
C ILE A 4 -12.40 -3.30 9.73
N VAL A 5 -13.24 -3.62 8.74
CA VAL A 5 -13.35 -2.85 7.50
C VAL A 5 -14.34 -1.71 7.75
N ALA A 6 -13.93 -0.47 7.48
CA ALA A 6 -14.73 0.70 7.79
C ALA A 6 -14.81 1.69 6.61
N ALA A 7 -16.00 2.25 6.35
CA ALA A 7 -16.22 3.17 5.24
C ALA A 7 -17.36 4.15 5.50
N VAL A 8 -17.28 5.31 4.82
CA VAL A 8 -18.35 6.30 4.75
C VAL A 8 -18.93 6.28 3.33
N GLN A 9 -20.22 5.98 3.22
CA GLN A 9 -20.96 6.08 1.96
C GLN A 9 -21.46 7.52 1.77
N ARG A 10 -21.08 8.13 0.64
CA ARG A 10 -21.58 9.44 0.24
C ARG A 10 -22.85 9.26 -0.62
N PRO A 11 -23.77 10.25 -0.66
CA PRO A 11 -24.99 10.17 -1.47
C PRO A 11 -24.75 9.99 -2.98
N SER A 12 -23.57 10.39 -3.46
CA SER A 12 -23.17 10.23 -4.87
C SER A 12 -22.75 8.81 -5.24
N VAL A 13 -22.63 7.90 -4.27
CA VAL A 13 -22.19 6.50 -4.47
C VAL A 13 -23.38 5.58 -4.23
N SER A 14 -23.76 4.80 -5.24
CA SER A 14 -24.84 3.83 -5.13
C SER A 14 -24.50 2.72 -4.13
N ASP A 15 -25.52 2.07 -3.57
CA ASP A 15 -25.32 0.96 -2.63
C ASP A 15 -24.52 -0.18 -3.30
N ALA A 16 -24.77 -0.46 -4.58
CA ALA A 16 -24.04 -1.49 -5.32
C ALA A 16 -22.54 -1.18 -5.50
N GLU A 17 -22.19 0.07 -5.82
CA GLU A 17 -20.78 0.50 -5.93
C GLU A 17 -20.10 0.47 -4.56
N PHE A 18 -20.81 0.90 -3.52
CA PHE A 18 -20.30 0.88 -2.17
C PHE A 18 -20.01 -0.54 -1.65
N ASP A 19 -20.94 -1.48 -1.89
CA ASP A 19 -20.77 -2.88 -1.51
C ASP A 19 -19.65 -3.56 -2.32
N ALA A 20 -19.49 -3.20 -3.58
CA ALA A 20 -18.38 -3.68 -4.42
C ALA A 20 -17.03 -3.19 -3.86
N SER A 21 -16.92 -1.91 -3.47
CA SER A 21 -15.71 -1.35 -2.87
C SER A 21 -15.34 -2.04 -1.56
N LEU A 22 -16.32 -2.23 -0.66
CA LEU A 22 -16.10 -2.96 0.59
C LEU A 22 -15.69 -4.42 0.36
N THR A 23 -16.25 -5.06 -0.66
CA THR A 23 -15.90 -6.42 -1.03
C THR A 23 -14.46 -6.49 -1.52
N GLU A 24 -14.03 -5.54 -2.33
CA GLU A 24 -12.64 -5.43 -2.78
C GLU A 24 -11.68 -5.21 -1.58
N LEU A 25 -12.01 -4.30 -0.65
CA LEU A 25 -11.19 -4.07 0.54
C LEU A 25 -11.05 -5.32 1.42
N ARG A 26 -12.13 -6.12 1.56
CA ARG A 26 -12.06 -7.43 2.24
C ARG A 26 -11.13 -8.40 1.51
N GLN A 27 -11.11 -8.40 0.18
CA GLN A 27 -10.19 -9.23 -0.60
C GLN A 27 -8.73 -8.76 -0.44
N LEU A 28 -8.49 -7.46 -0.38
CA LEU A 28 -7.17 -6.89 -0.06
C LEU A 28 -6.70 -7.31 1.33
N ALA A 29 -7.57 -7.21 2.34
CA ALA A 29 -7.29 -7.69 3.70
C ALA A 29 -6.94 -9.20 3.72
N LYS A 30 -7.70 -10.02 2.99
CA LYS A 30 -7.41 -11.46 2.85
C LYS A 30 -6.07 -11.73 2.19
N THR A 31 -5.63 -10.88 1.23
CA THR A 31 -4.30 -11.00 0.61
C THR A 31 -3.19 -10.82 1.63
N LEU A 32 -3.38 -9.95 2.63
CA LEU A 32 -2.47 -9.74 3.76
C LEU A 32 -2.63 -10.79 4.88
N SER A 33 -3.52 -11.76 4.71
CA SER A 33 -3.88 -12.75 5.74
C SER A 33 -4.48 -12.12 6.99
N PHE A 34 -5.19 -11.00 6.84
CA PHE A 34 -5.98 -10.40 7.90
C PHE A 34 -7.35 -11.08 8.01
N GLU A 35 -7.82 -11.21 9.23
CA GLU A 35 -9.15 -11.73 9.55
C GLU A 35 -10.12 -10.55 9.71
N VAL A 36 -11.05 -10.39 8.78
CA VAL A 36 -12.09 -9.35 8.86
C VAL A 36 -13.18 -9.82 9.81
N VAL A 37 -13.21 -9.28 11.01
CA VAL A 37 -14.15 -9.68 12.08
C VAL A 37 -15.45 -8.88 12.08
N ALA A 38 -15.43 -7.66 11.52
CA ALA A 38 -16.62 -6.83 11.38
C ALA A 38 -16.50 -5.85 10.22
N THR A 39 -17.65 -5.31 9.80
CA THR A 39 -17.76 -4.18 8.89
C THR A 39 -18.47 -3.04 9.60
N PHE A 40 -17.96 -1.82 9.42
CA PHE A 40 -18.50 -0.62 10.04
C PHE A 40 -18.72 0.46 8.99
N THR A 41 -19.96 0.95 8.87
CA THR A 41 -20.30 1.91 7.81
C THR A 41 -21.11 3.09 8.36
N GLN A 42 -20.98 4.23 7.68
CA GLN A 42 -21.76 5.42 7.94
C GLN A 42 -22.24 6.01 6.60
N LYS A 43 -23.54 6.36 6.51
CA LYS A 43 -24.05 7.20 5.39
C LYS A 43 -23.93 8.67 5.80
N ARG A 44 -23.24 9.48 5.00
CA ARG A 44 -22.99 10.91 5.29
C ARG A 44 -22.73 11.68 4.00
N ALA A 45 -23.07 12.97 3.98
CA ALA A 45 -22.84 13.84 2.82
C ALA A 45 -21.34 14.05 2.49
N GLY A 46 -20.47 13.97 3.50
CA GLY A 46 -19.03 14.11 3.34
C GLY A 46 -18.27 13.47 4.49
N PHE A 47 -16.96 13.34 4.33
CA PHE A 47 -16.09 12.86 5.40
C PHE A 47 -15.94 13.92 6.50
N ASP A 48 -15.78 13.48 7.74
CA ASP A 48 -15.42 14.39 8.82
C ASP A 48 -13.99 14.93 8.59
N ALA A 49 -13.81 16.25 8.66
CA ALA A 49 -12.52 16.86 8.39
C ALA A 49 -11.44 16.48 9.41
N ALA A 50 -11.84 16.22 10.65
CA ALA A 50 -10.91 15.91 11.73
C ALA A 50 -10.53 14.44 11.79
N ALA A 51 -11.49 13.52 11.64
CA ALA A 51 -11.26 12.10 11.90
C ALA A 51 -12.09 11.14 11.02
N TYR A 52 -12.49 11.57 9.82
CA TYR A 52 -13.17 10.76 8.81
C TYR A 52 -14.63 10.39 9.15
N PHE A 53 -14.89 9.82 10.33
CA PHE A 53 -16.25 9.54 10.86
C PHE A 53 -16.74 10.66 11.75
N GLY A 54 -18.06 10.86 11.82
CA GLY A 54 -18.68 11.76 12.79
C GLY A 54 -18.47 11.30 14.25
N THR A 55 -18.52 12.24 15.21
CA THR A 55 -18.14 12.01 16.62
C THR A 55 -18.86 10.79 17.23
N GLY A 56 -20.20 10.72 17.19
CA GLY A 56 -20.93 9.57 17.76
C GLY A 56 -20.56 8.24 17.08
N LYS A 57 -20.28 8.25 15.75
CA LYS A 57 -19.84 7.05 15.05
C LYS A 57 -18.43 6.59 15.43
N ARG A 58 -17.58 7.46 15.91
CA ARG A 58 -16.25 7.09 16.42
C ARG A 58 -16.33 6.37 17.75
N GLU A 59 -17.29 6.76 18.62
CA GLU A 59 -17.58 6.07 19.88
C GLU A 59 -18.12 4.65 19.62
N GLU A 60 -19.12 4.52 18.72
CA GLU A 60 -19.62 3.21 18.30
C GLU A 60 -18.52 2.33 17.69
N LEU A 61 -17.61 2.91 16.90
CA LEU A 61 -16.48 2.18 16.31
C LEU A 61 -15.51 1.69 17.39
N LYS A 62 -15.25 2.52 18.41
CA LYS A 62 -14.41 2.15 19.56
C LYS A 62 -15.01 0.98 20.33
N GLU A 63 -16.30 1.00 20.61
CA GLU A 63 -17.01 -0.12 21.25
C GLU A 63 -16.89 -1.39 20.40
N LYS A 64 -17.12 -1.28 19.09
CA LYS A 64 -17.02 -2.40 18.16
C LYS A 64 -15.62 -3.01 18.06
N ILE A 65 -14.58 -2.19 18.21
CA ILE A 65 -13.19 -2.65 18.28
C ILE A 65 -12.98 -3.53 19.52
N LEU A 66 -13.44 -3.06 20.67
CA LEU A 66 -13.33 -3.77 21.94
C LEU A 66 -14.12 -5.09 21.92
N GLU A 67 -15.36 -5.06 21.47
CA GLU A 67 -16.24 -6.23 21.38
C GLU A 67 -15.65 -7.34 20.50
N ASN A 68 -15.05 -6.96 19.38
CA ASN A 68 -14.52 -7.90 18.40
C ASN A 68 -13.03 -8.21 18.61
N GLY A 69 -12.36 -7.58 19.57
CA GLY A 69 -10.91 -7.73 19.77
C GLY A 69 -10.13 -7.39 18.51
N ALA A 70 -10.55 -6.35 17.79
CA ALA A 70 -9.86 -5.91 16.58
C ALA A 70 -8.63 -5.07 16.95
N GLU A 71 -7.55 -5.27 16.20
CA GLU A 71 -6.27 -4.59 16.40
C GLU A 71 -6.08 -3.45 15.40
N LEU A 72 -6.74 -3.53 14.24
CA LEU A 72 -6.55 -2.64 13.12
C LEU A 72 -7.89 -2.30 12.44
N ILE A 73 -8.02 -1.05 12.00
CA ILE A 73 -9.14 -0.57 11.19
C ILE A 73 -8.65 -0.31 9.78
N LEU A 74 -9.32 -0.91 8.80
CA LEU A 74 -9.09 -0.69 7.38
C LEU A 74 -10.11 0.29 6.82
N ILE A 75 -9.67 1.47 6.39
CA ILE A 75 -10.53 2.51 5.82
C ILE A 75 -10.54 2.39 4.29
N ASP A 76 -11.74 2.37 3.71
CA ASP A 76 -11.93 2.19 2.26
C ASP A 76 -11.47 3.39 1.41
N HIS A 77 -11.31 4.55 1.97
CA HIS A 77 -10.85 5.75 1.30
C HIS A 77 -9.44 6.12 1.73
N GLU A 78 -8.75 6.87 0.89
CA GLU A 78 -7.54 7.57 1.31
C GLU A 78 -7.91 8.68 2.30
N ILE A 79 -7.22 8.72 3.43
CA ILE A 79 -7.44 9.71 4.49
C ILE A 79 -6.17 10.52 4.75
N SER A 80 -6.37 11.77 5.18
CA SER A 80 -5.23 12.63 5.50
C SER A 80 -4.44 12.10 6.71
N PRO A 81 -3.15 12.45 6.83
CA PRO A 81 -2.35 12.10 8.00
C PRO A 81 -3.00 12.51 9.33
N SER A 82 -3.60 13.70 9.37
CA SER A 82 -4.30 14.21 10.56
C SER A 82 -5.55 13.39 10.89
N GLN A 83 -6.36 13.04 9.86
CA GLN A 83 -7.53 12.18 10.06
C GLN A 83 -7.13 10.80 10.58
N ALA A 84 -6.09 10.19 10.00
CA ALA A 84 -5.60 8.89 10.43
C ALA A 84 -5.14 8.92 11.90
N PHE A 85 -4.37 9.95 12.26
CA PHE A 85 -3.87 10.12 13.63
C PHE A 85 -5.01 10.36 14.64
N ASN A 86 -5.93 11.28 14.34
CA ASN A 86 -7.03 11.61 15.23
C ASN A 86 -7.96 10.41 15.42
N LEU A 87 -8.30 9.72 14.34
CA LEU A 87 -9.12 8.51 14.40
C LEU A 87 -8.45 7.44 15.26
N ALA A 88 -7.18 7.11 15.01
CA ALA A 88 -6.44 6.11 15.77
C ALA A 88 -6.40 6.43 17.27
N LYS A 89 -6.17 7.71 17.61
CA LYS A 89 -6.15 8.20 18.99
C LYS A 89 -7.50 8.06 19.70
N GLU A 90 -8.61 8.39 19.01
CA GLU A 90 -9.95 8.37 19.59
C GLU A 90 -10.49 6.94 19.75
N VAL A 91 -10.26 6.09 18.76
CA VAL A 91 -10.76 4.71 18.81
C VAL A 91 -9.85 3.74 19.57
N GLY A 92 -8.58 4.15 19.82
CA GLY A 92 -7.62 3.32 20.57
C GLY A 92 -7.08 2.13 19.78
N GLY A 93 -7.05 2.21 18.43
CA GLY A 93 -6.56 1.16 17.54
C GLY A 93 -5.73 1.73 16.38
N GLU A 94 -4.97 0.86 15.70
CA GLU A 94 -4.26 1.26 14.49
C GLU A 94 -5.23 1.52 13.34
N VAL A 95 -4.86 2.46 12.46
CA VAL A 95 -5.66 2.82 11.27
C VAL A 95 -4.80 2.72 10.03
N MET A 96 -5.29 1.95 9.07
CA MET A 96 -4.66 1.80 7.76
C MET A 96 -5.70 2.10 6.69
N ASP A 97 -5.40 3.01 5.79
CA ASP A 97 -6.28 3.29 4.68
C ASP A 97 -6.00 2.39 3.47
N ARG A 98 -6.86 2.47 2.46
CA ARG A 98 -6.78 1.64 1.26
C ARG A 98 -5.41 1.71 0.59
N THR A 99 -4.81 2.90 0.50
CA THR A 99 -3.49 3.10 -0.10
C THR A 99 -2.41 2.39 0.70
N MET A 100 -2.44 2.47 2.04
CA MET A 100 -1.51 1.74 2.91
C MET A 100 -1.66 0.22 2.78
N VAL A 101 -2.90 -0.29 2.70
CA VAL A 101 -3.15 -1.73 2.48
C VAL A 101 -2.51 -2.20 1.18
N ILE A 102 -2.69 -1.45 0.09
CA ILE A 102 -2.09 -1.77 -1.22
C ILE A 102 -0.55 -1.71 -1.15
N LEU A 103 0.01 -0.68 -0.53
CA LEU A 103 1.47 -0.56 -0.36
C LEU A 103 2.05 -1.70 0.47
N GLU A 104 1.35 -2.15 1.51
CA GLU A 104 1.77 -3.30 2.32
C GLU A 104 1.71 -4.62 1.52
N ILE A 105 0.70 -4.80 0.67
CA ILE A 105 0.63 -5.94 -0.25
C ILE A 105 1.82 -5.91 -1.21
N PHE A 106 2.12 -4.75 -1.80
CA PHE A 106 3.25 -4.59 -2.70
C PHE A 106 4.58 -4.86 -2.00
N HIS A 107 4.74 -4.37 -0.77
CA HIS A 107 5.94 -4.62 0.03
C HIS A 107 6.19 -6.12 0.26
N ARG A 108 5.14 -6.88 0.58
CA ARG A 108 5.25 -8.34 0.78
C ARG A 108 5.47 -9.12 -0.51
N HIS A 109 4.97 -8.63 -1.64
CA HIS A 109 5.02 -9.34 -2.92
C HIS A 109 6.19 -8.92 -3.82
N ALA A 110 6.85 -7.81 -3.59
CA ALA A 110 8.01 -7.37 -4.34
C ALA A 110 9.20 -8.33 -4.16
N ARG A 111 9.62 -9.00 -5.23
CA ARG A 111 10.72 -9.98 -5.21
C ARG A 111 12.00 -9.44 -5.82
N SER A 112 11.90 -8.72 -6.94
CA SER A 112 13.07 -8.13 -7.59
C SER A 112 13.60 -6.92 -6.82
N LYS A 113 14.89 -6.65 -6.92
CA LYS A 113 15.50 -5.42 -6.35
C LYS A 113 14.80 -4.17 -6.87
N PHE A 114 14.47 -4.16 -8.15
CA PHE A 114 13.78 -3.05 -8.80
C PHE A 114 12.39 -2.80 -8.20
N ALA A 115 11.55 -3.84 -8.07
CA ALA A 115 10.23 -3.71 -7.47
C ALA A 115 10.30 -3.29 -5.99
N ARG A 116 11.25 -3.85 -5.23
CA ARG A 116 11.47 -3.47 -3.82
C ARG A 116 11.83 -2.00 -3.67
N ALA A 117 12.75 -1.49 -4.49
CA ALA A 117 13.12 -0.08 -4.45
C ALA A 117 11.95 0.84 -4.79
N GLN A 118 11.17 0.52 -5.84
CA GLN A 118 9.97 1.29 -6.19
C GLN A 118 8.92 1.31 -5.07
N VAL A 119 8.65 0.16 -4.49
CA VAL A 119 7.66 0.05 -3.38
C VAL A 119 8.14 0.78 -2.15
N GLU A 120 9.44 0.69 -1.82
CA GLU A 120 10.03 1.38 -0.67
C GLU A 120 9.95 2.89 -0.83
N ILE A 121 10.26 3.44 -2.01
CA ILE A 121 10.09 4.87 -2.32
C ILE A 121 8.63 5.30 -2.12
N ALA A 122 7.68 4.57 -2.69
CA ALA A 122 6.26 4.88 -2.55
C ALA A 122 5.81 4.83 -1.09
N ARG A 123 6.26 3.82 -0.33
CA ARG A 123 5.95 3.65 1.09
C ARG A 123 6.52 4.78 1.94
N LEU A 124 7.79 5.12 1.76
CA LEU A 124 8.45 6.22 2.47
C LEU A 124 7.79 7.58 2.16
N GLY A 125 7.44 7.82 0.91
CA GLY A 125 6.71 9.01 0.48
C GLY A 125 5.34 9.14 1.15
N TYR A 126 4.62 8.02 1.27
CA TYR A 126 3.30 7.97 1.88
C TYR A 126 3.32 8.02 3.41
N MET A 127 4.28 7.36 4.04
CA MET A 127 4.46 7.32 5.50
C MET A 127 5.04 8.62 6.07
N GLY A 128 5.91 9.30 5.34
CA GLY A 128 6.61 10.49 5.80
C GLY A 128 5.69 11.59 6.35
N PRO A 129 4.60 11.98 5.68
CA PRO A 129 3.61 12.92 6.21
C PRO A 129 2.90 12.42 7.48
N ARG A 130 2.60 11.12 7.57
CA ARG A 130 1.95 10.50 8.75
C ARG A 130 2.85 10.50 9.98
N LEU A 131 4.10 10.14 9.83
CA LEU A 131 5.11 10.20 10.91
C LEU A 131 5.30 11.64 11.40
N ARG A 132 5.27 12.62 10.51
CA ARG A 132 5.35 14.05 10.87
C ARG A 132 4.16 14.48 11.71
N GLU A 133 2.96 14.09 11.32
CA GLU A 133 1.75 14.44 12.05
C GLU A 133 1.76 13.83 13.46
N ALA A 134 2.10 12.56 13.59
CA ALA A 134 2.28 11.89 14.86
C ALA A 134 3.33 12.60 15.75
N ALA A 135 4.48 12.98 15.18
CA ALA A 135 5.53 13.68 15.91
C ALA A 135 5.13 15.10 16.35
N LYS A 136 4.30 15.82 15.57
CA LYS A 136 3.78 17.14 15.98
C LYS A 136 2.87 17.05 17.19
N GLN A 137 2.04 16.02 17.25
CA GLN A 137 1.01 15.86 18.27
C GLN A 137 1.52 15.15 19.53
N ALA A 138 2.67 14.47 19.49
CA ALA A 138 3.33 13.89 20.66
C ALA A 138 3.82 14.94 21.70
N GLY A 139 3.80 16.23 21.36
CA GLY A 139 4.05 17.35 22.26
C GLY A 139 5.47 17.46 22.85
N PRO A 140 5.80 18.55 23.59
CA PRO A 140 7.14 18.76 24.15
C PRO A 140 7.54 17.79 25.26
N LYS A 141 6.59 17.14 25.94
CA LYS A 141 6.87 16.29 27.11
C LYS A 141 7.55 14.96 26.76
N ASP A 142 7.29 14.41 25.60
CA ASP A 142 7.99 13.20 25.14
C ASP A 142 9.36 13.52 24.53
N ARG A 143 9.61 14.79 24.17
CA ARG A 143 10.93 15.27 23.71
C ARG A 143 11.95 15.38 24.84
N ALA A 144 11.51 15.54 26.10
CA ALA A 144 12.38 15.73 27.26
C ALA A 144 12.92 14.43 27.86
N ARG A 145 12.39 13.26 27.51
CA ARG A 145 12.88 11.96 28.01
C ARG A 145 14.10 11.39 27.28
N SER A 146 14.51 12.01 26.20
CA SER A 146 15.74 11.63 25.47
C SER A 146 16.83 12.69 25.64
N GLY A 147 17.40 12.74 26.83
CA GLY A 147 18.78 13.16 27.07
C GLY A 147 19.12 14.66 27.08
N THR A 148 19.52 15.11 28.25
CA THR A 148 20.61 16.04 28.58
C THR A 148 20.63 17.42 27.90
N GLY A 149 20.49 18.45 28.73
CA GLY A 149 20.57 19.86 28.40
C GLY A 149 21.78 20.24 27.54
N GLY A 150 21.50 20.93 26.46
CA GLY A 150 22.44 21.64 25.64
C GLY A 150 21.69 22.65 24.79
N ARG A 151 21.86 23.94 25.07
CA ARG A 151 21.48 25.07 24.21
C ARG A 151 22.37 25.09 22.97
N SER A 152 22.11 24.17 22.07
CA SER A 152 22.67 24.21 20.72
C SER A 152 21.53 23.96 19.77
N GLY A 153 21.37 24.80 18.74
CA GLY A 153 20.30 24.73 17.75
C GLY A 153 20.37 23.44 16.90
N GLY A 154 20.25 22.27 17.57
CA GLY A 154 20.16 20.97 16.93
C GLY A 154 18.83 20.77 16.25
N GLU A 155 18.84 20.22 15.05
CA GLU A 155 17.66 19.80 14.30
C GLU A 155 16.71 19.00 15.20
N SER A 156 15.41 19.27 15.15
CA SER A 156 14.44 18.51 15.93
C SER A 156 14.43 17.04 15.44
N HIS A 157 14.13 16.08 16.31
CA HIS A 157 14.02 14.66 15.91
C HIS A 157 13.14 14.48 14.66
N GLY A 158 12.08 15.26 14.53
CA GLY A 158 11.22 15.24 13.34
C GLY A 158 11.92 15.77 12.07
N GLU A 159 12.91 16.64 12.18
CA GLU A 159 13.71 17.12 11.04
C GLU A 159 14.77 16.10 10.64
N LEU A 160 15.40 15.46 11.61
CA LEU A 160 16.34 14.36 11.36
C LEU A 160 15.65 13.18 10.67
N ASP A 161 14.46 12.80 11.11
CA ASP A 161 13.70 11.71 10.47
C ASP A 161 13.26 12.08 9.05
N ARG A 162 12.86 13.34 8.82
CA ARG A 162 12.56 13.84 7.46
C ARG A 162 13.77 13.78 6.54
N ARG A 163 14.93 14.13 7.05
CA ARG A 163 16.18 14.09 6.30
C ARG A 163 16.54 12.66 5.95
N LYS A 164 16.52 11.75 6.92
CA LYS A 164 16.76 10.31 6.68
C LYS A 164 15.82 9.73 5.62
N ILE A 165 14.52 10.06 5.67
CA ILE A 165 13.55 9.60 4.67
C ILE A 165 13.88 10.15 3.29
N ARG A 166 14.21 11.46 3.17
CA ARG A 166 14.58 12.06 1.89
C ARG A 166 15.87 11.47 1.33
N ASP A 167 16.88 11.33 2.17
CA ASP A 167 18.19 10.78 1.78
C ASP A 167 18.01 9.32 1.31
N ARG A 168 17.17 8.53 2.01
CA ARG A 168 16.86 7.17 1.60
C ARG A 168 16.09 7.08 0.28
N ILE A 169 15.13 7.99 0.05
CA ILE A 169 14.43 8.07 -1.24
C ILE A 169 15.40 8.43 -2.36
N ALA A 170 16.30 9.39 -2.15
CA ALA A 170 17.30 9.78 -3.14
C ALA A 170 18.24 8.62 -3.50
N GLU A 171 18.77 7.91 -2.50
CA GLU A 171 19.61 6.72 -2.70
C GLU A 171 18.88 5.64 -3.51
N LEU A 172 17.62 5.33 -3.15
CA LEU A 172 16.82 4.34 -3.87
C LEU A 172 16.49 4.78 -5.30
N GLN A 173 16.34 6.09 -5.54
CA GLN A 173 16.10 6.63 -6.88
C GLN A 173 17.34 6.49 -7.78
N GLU A 174 18.53 6.77 -7.25
CA GLU A 174 19.81 6.55 -7.96
C GLU A 174 19.99 5.07 -8.31
N ASP A 175 19.71 4.18 -7.38
CA ASP A 175 19.73 2.72 -7.63
C ASP A 175 18.77 2.31 -8.74
N LEU A 176 17.54 2.86 -8.75
CA LEU A 176 16.56 2.60 -9.81
C LEU A 176 17.04 3.08 -11.18
N ASP A 177 17.62 4.28 -11.26
CA ASP A 177 18.09 4.86 -12.50
C ASP A 177 19.24 4.02 -13.10
N ALA A 178 20.16 3.55 -12.26
CA ALA A 178 21.21 2.62 -12.66
C ALA A 178 20.63 1.29 -13.19
N MET A 179 19.63 0.70 -12.50
CA MET A 179 18.97 -0.53 -12.95
C MET A 179 18.17 -0.33 -14.26
N VAL A 180 17.58 0.84 -14.49
CA VAL A 180 16.89 1.17 -15.74
C VAL A 180 17.88 1.23 -16.91
N LEU A 181 19.03 1.86 -16.71
CA LEU A 181 20.08 1.95 -17.72
C LEU A 181 20.61 0.54 -18.08
N GLU A 182 20.89 -0.28 -17.09
CA GLU A 182 21.32 -1.68 -17.29
C GLU A 182 20.27 -2.47 -18.10
N ARG A 183 18.99 -2.36 -17.72
CA ARG A 183 17.89 -3.02 -18.45
C ARG A 183 17.76 -2.55 -19.89
N LYS A 184 17.96 -1.25 -20.18
CA LYS A 184 17.97 -0.72 -21.55
C LYS A 184 19.09 -1.37 -22.37
N THR A 185 20.30 -1.42 -21.83
CA THR A 185 21.46 -2.03 -22.47
C THR A 185 21.23 -3.53 -22.75
N GLN A 186 20.71 -4.26 -21.77
CA GLN A 186 20.40 -5.69 -21.95
C GLN A 186 19.30 -5.91 -23.00
N ARG A 187 18.28 -5.04 -23.04
CA ARG A 187 17.21 -5.13 -24.06
C ARG A 187 17.73 -4.86 -25.46
N ALA A 188 18.58 -3.84 -25.66
CA ALA A 188 19.19 -3.52 -26.92
C ALA A 188 20.03 -4.71 -27.45
N ARG A 189 20.91 -5.26 -26.61
CA ARG A 189 21.71 -6.43 -26.94
C ARG A 189 20.91 -7.66 -27.34
N ARG A 190 19.77 -7.91 -26.68
CA ARG A 190 18.87 -9.04 -27.02
C ARG A 190 18.16 -8.80 -28.36
N GLN A 191 17.72 -7.57 -28.61
CA GLN A 191 17.04 -7.21 -29.84
C GLN A 191 17.95 -7.36 -31.07
N GLU A 192 19.21 -6.92 -30.95
CA GLU A 192 20.21 -7.06 -32.00
C GLU A 192 20.57 -8.53 -32.31
N ARG A 193 20.62 -9.38 -31.25
CA ARG A 193 21.06 -10.78 -31.38
C ARG A 193 19.98 -11.76 -31.81
N GLN A 194 18.72 -11.52 -31.50
CA GLN A 194 17.67 -12.55 -31.56
C GLN A 194 16.47 -12.21 -32.44
N GLY A 195 16.26 -10.92 -32.83
CA GLY A 195 15.11 -10.51 -33.67
C GLY A 195 13.73 -10.99 -33.15
N LEU A 196 13.63 -11.30 -31.86
CA LEU A 196 12.42 -11.94 -31.26
C LEU A 196 11.27 -10.96 -31.17
N ALA A 197 10.09 -11.37 -31.62
CA ALA A 197 8.84 -10.66 -31.38
C ALA A 197 8.50 -10.67 -29.88
N ARG A 198 7.90 -9.60 -29.37
CA ARG A 198 7.52 -9.48 -27.96
C ARG A 198 6.05 -9.15 -27.85
N VAL A 199 5.32 -9.92 -27.04
CA VAL A 199 3.91 -9.70 -26.74
C VAL A 199 3.77 -9.38 -25.27
N ALA A 200 3.01 -8.34 -24.92
CA ALA A 200 2.72 -7.95 -23.54
C ALA A 200 1.27 -8.31 -23.18
N LEU A 201 1.09 -9.02 -22.06
CA LEU A 201 -0.22 -9.24 -21.45
C LEU A 201 -0.53 -8.11 -20.47
N VAL A 202 -1.53 -7.30 -20.79
CA VAL A 202 -1.96 -6.15 -19.99
C VAL A 202 -3.41 -6.33 -19.56
N GLY A 203 -3.76 -5.89 -18.37
CA GLY A 203 -5.11 -5.94 -17.84
C GLY A 203 -5.17 -5.72 -16.33
N TYR A 204 -6.36 -5.58 -15.77
CA TYR A 204 -6.62 -5.37 -14.34
C TYR A 204 -6.09 -6.52 -13.46
N THR A 205 -5.93 -6.23 -12.17
CA THR A 205 -5.62 -7.24 -11.16
C THR A 205 -6.70 -8.33 -11.14
N ASN A 206 -6.26 -9.57 -10.98
CA ASN A 206 -7.12 -10.75 -10.98
C ASN A 206 -7.92 -11.01 -12.30
N ALA A 207 -7.55 -10.37 -13.41
CA ALA A 207 -8.16 -10.59 -14.75
C ALA A 207 -7.63 -11.84 -15.47
N GLY A 208 -6.91 -12.72 -14.78
CA GLY A 208 -6.44 -13.98 -15.35
C GLY A 208 -5.12 -13.90 -16.14
N LYS A 209 -4.40 -12.78 -16.16
CA LYS A 209 -3.12 -12.64 -16.90
C LYS A 209 -2.11 -13.74 -16.57
N SER A 210 -1.89 -14.03 -15.30
CA SER A 210 -0.94 -15.07 -14.87
C SER A 210 -1.41 -16.47 -15.23
N THR A 211 -2.72 -16.71 -15.26
CA THR A 211 -3.32 -17.97 -15.71
C THR A 211 -3.09 -18.15 -17.20
N LEU A 212 -3.34 -17.11 -18.00
CA LEU A 212 -3.09 -17.14 -19.45
C LEU A 212 -1.60 -17.29 -19.75
N MET A 213 -0.72 -16.58 -19.05
CA MET A 213 0.74 -16.71 -19.19
C MET A 213 1.18 -18.16 -18.93
N ARG A 214 0.67 -18.80 -17.88
CA ARG A 214 0.97 -20.20 -17.57
C ARG A 214 0.49 -21.15 -18.67
N ALA A 215 -0.71 -20.93 -19.20
CA ALA A 215 -1.26 -21.74 -20.29
C ALA A 215 -0.43 -21.63 -21.59
N LEU A 216 0.03 -20.39 -21.92
CA LEU A 216 0.79 -20.14 -23.13
C LEU A 216 2.26 -20.58 -23.05
N THR A 217 2.85 -20.63 -21.87
CA THR A 217 4.29 -20.83 -21.70
C THR A 217 4.66 -22.13 -20.98
N GLY A 218 3.68 -22.85 -20.43
CA GLY A 218 3.93 -24.02 -19.59
C GLY A 218 4.69 -23.70 -18.27
N SER A 219 4.95 -22.41 -17.98
CA SER A 219 5.80 -22.00 -16.87
C SER A 219 5.05 -22.03 -15.53
N GLN A 220 5.77 -22.32 -14.45
CA GLN A 220 5.22 -22.25 -13.08
C GLN A 220 5.11 -20.79 -12.58
N VAL A 221 4.29 -19.97 -13.24
CA VAL A 221 3.95 -18.65 -12.73
C VAL A 221 2.97 -18.81 -11.58
N LEU A 222 3.19 -18.07 -10.48
CA LEU A 222 2.27 -18.08 -9.35
C LEU A 222 0.88 -17.60 -9.80
N VAL A 223 -0.08 -18.51 -9.75
CA VAL A 223 -1.50 -18.22 -10.00
C VAL A 223 -2.23 -18.38 -8.67
N ALA A 224 -2.73 -17.28 -8.14
CA ALA A 224 -3.53 -17.27 -6.92
C ALA A 224 -4.74 -16.36 -7.11
N ASN A 225 -5.89 -16.79 -6.58
CA ASN A 225 -7.09 -15.95 -6.55
C ASN A 225 -6.97 -14.89 -5.43
N LYS A 226 -6.01 -14.00 -5.59
CA LYS A 226 -5.71 -12.90 -4.67
C LYS A 226 -5.40 -11.64 -5.48
N LEU A 227 -5.86 -10.50 -5.00
CA LEU A 227 -5.51 -9.22 -5.59
C LEU A 227 -4.00 -8.97 -5.43
N PHE A 228 -3.39 -8.43 -6.49
CA PHE A 228 -1.95 -8.13 -6.54
C PHE A 228 -1.02 -9.34 -6.24
N ALA A 229 -1.43 -10.55 -6.61
CA ALA A 229 -0.62 -11.75 -6.44
C ALA A 229 0.73 -11.69 -7.19
N THR A 230 0.78 -10.94 -8.30
CA THR A 230 1.97 -10.73 -9.12
C THR A 230 2.24 -9.24 -9.25
N LEU A 231 3.40 -8.78 -8.77
CA LEU A 231 3.86 -7.40 -8.88
C LEU A 231 5.00 -7.24 -9.91
N ASP A 232 5.93 -8.18 -9.92
CA ASP A 232 7.05 -8.18 -10.86
C ASP A 232 6.62 -8.65 -12.25
N THR A 233 7.16 -8.00 -13.29
CA THR A 233 6.99 -8.46 -14.66
C THR A 233 7.80 -9.72 -14.91
N THR A 234 7.19 -10.73 -15.51
CA THR A 234 7.85 -11.97 -15.92
C THR A 234 7.89 -12.07 -17.44
N VAL A 235 9.01 -12.54 -17.99
CA VAL A 235 9.17 -12.79 -19.42
C VAL A 235 9.40 -14.28 -19.62
N ARG A 236 8.68 -14.89 -20.55
CA ARG A 236 8.77 -16.32 -20.88
C ARG A 236 8.66 -16.49 -22.39
N ALA A 237 9.28 -17.54 -22.93
CA ALA A 237 9.04 -17.97 -24.28
C ALA A 237 7.73 -18.74 -24.39
N LEU A 238 7.06 -18.68 -25.53
CA LEU A 238 5.87 -19.48 -25.80
C LEU A 238 6.22 -20.97 -25.88
N HIS A 239 5.28 -21.82 -25.50
CA HIS A 239 5.39 -23.27 -25.62
C HIS A 239 4.10 -23.84 -26.22
N PRO A 240 4.18 -24.64 -27.32
CA PRO A 240 5.39 -25.00 -28.10
C PRO A 240 6.04 -23.79 -28.78
N GLU A 241 7.31 -23.93 -29.15
CA GLU A 241 8.05 -22.88 -29.85
C GLU A 241 7.34 -22.52 -31.17
N THR A 242 7.24 -21.23 -31.44
CA THR A 242 6.57 -20.65 -32.62
C THR A 242 7.60 -20.24 -33.66
N VAL A 243 7.18 -20.18 -34.96
CA VAL A 243 7.98 -19.63 -36.06
C VAL A 243 7.21 -18.43 -36.62
N PRO A 244 7.72 -17.19 -36.51
CA PRO A 244 8.94 -16.81 -35.81
C PRO A 244 8.84 -17.04 -34.29
N ARG A 245 9.98 -17.16 -33.60
CA ARG A 245 10.06 -17.38 -32.16
C ARG A 245 9.53 -16.15 -31.41
N VAL A 246 8.61 -16.34 -30.47
CA VAL A 246 7.99 -15.28 -29.65
C VAL A 246 8.27 -15.51 -28.16
#